data_dfc604a9bf9a51ff338e096b6282d524
#
_entry.id   dfc604a9bf9a51ff338e096b6282d524
#
_cell.length_a   1.000
_cell.length_b   1.000
_cell.length_c   1.000
_cell.angle_alpha   90.00
_cell.angle_beta   90.00
_cell.angle_gamma   90.00
#
_symmetry.space_group_name_H-M   'P 1'
#
loop_
_entity.id
_entity.type
_entity.pdbx_description
1 polymer ?
#
loop_
_entity_poly.entity_id
_entity_poly.type
_entity_poly.pdbx_seq_one_letter_code
_entity_poly.pdbx_strand_id
1 'polypeptide(L)'
;MGLAEKRWAAEKKKTDQAAFASQVKATLGFDVPIEIDWDGFSENLDDVQYITHESYGLPNLLKALSTITVDDLGKEAIKGALEKIVITRAKPDDAVFTFEAGVITWKAYFGSSSTGYIYADAMQKKLEQSL
;
A
#
# COMPACT_ATOMS: atom_id res chain seq x y z
N MET A 1 7.35 -5.15 22.05
CA MET A 1 7.99 -5.54 20.78
C MET A 1 9.44 -5.95 21.04
N GLY A 2 9.85 -7.12 20.57
CA GLY A 2 11.19 -7.63 20.78
C GLY A 2 12.22 -7.08 19.79
N LEU A 3 13.49 -7.38 20.03
CA LEU A 3 14.60 -6.92 19.21
C LEU A 3 14.53 -7.49 17.78
N ALA A 4 14.07 -8.75 17.64
CA ALA A 4 13.93 -9.39 16.33
C ALA A 4 12.93 -8.63 15.45
N GLU A 5 11.79 -8.24 16.01
CA GLU A 5 10.75 -7.48 15.32
C GLU A 5 11.25 -6.07 14.95
N LYS A 6 11.99 -5.42 15.85
CA LYS A 6 12.59 -4.11 15.57
C LYS A 6 13.59 -4.16 14.43
N ARG A 7 14.42 -5.20 14.39
CA ARG A 7 15.39 -5.43 13.32
C ARG A 7 14.71 -5.69 11.99
N TRP A 8 13.66 -6.52 12.01
CA TRP A 8 12.86 -6.79 10.81
C TRP A 8 12.27 -5.50 10.25
N ALA A 9 11.62 -4.70 11.11
CA ALA A 9 10.99 -3.44 10.69
C ALA A 9 12.02 -2.46 10.12
N ALA A 10 13.18 -2.31 10.77
CA ALA A 10 14.23 -1.43 10.29
C ALA A 10 14.78 -1.89 8.94
N GLU A 11 14.96 -3.19 8.74
CA GLU A 11 15.43 -3.77 7.48
C GLU A 11 14.42 -3.54 6.36
N LYS A 12 13.13 -3.79 6.62
CA LYS A 12 12.05 -3.59 5.64
C LYS A 12 11.91 -2.12 5.24
N LYS A 13 12.02 -1.21 6.20
CA LYS A 13 12.00 0.23 5.90
C LYS A 13 13.16 0.63 5.00
N LYS A 14 14.32 0.05 5.23
CA LYS A 14 15.52 0.34 4.45
C LYS A 14 15.48 -0.24 3.04
N THR A 15 14.97 -1.48 2.87
CA THR A 15 15.02 -2.22 1.61
C THR A 15 13.67 -2.24 0.88
N ASP A 16 12.65 -2.83 1.48
CA ASP A 16 11.36 -3.07 0.82
C ASP A 16 10.57 -1.78 0.59
N GLN A 17 10.59 -0.86 1.55
CA GLN A 17 9.93 0.43 1.37
C GLN A 17 10.59 1.24 0.27
N ALA A 18 11.93 1.25 0.22
CA ALA A 18 12.66 1.95 -0.84
C ALA A 18 12.36 1.35 -2.20
N ALA A 19 12.31 0.02 -2.31
CA ALA A 19 11.95 -0.67 -3.55
C ALA A 19 10.50 -0.36 -3.97
N PHE A 20 9.57 -0.38 -3.03
CA PHE A 20 8.18 -0.05 -3.28
C PHE A 20 8.03 1.40 -3.75
N ALA A 21 8.70 2.34 -3.08
CA ALA A 21 8.70 3.75 -3.46
C ALA A 21 9.23 3.97 -4.88
N SER A 22 10.30 3.27 -5.25
CA SER A 22 10.85 3.30 -6.61
C SER A 22 9.86 2.79 -7.65
N GLN A 23 9.15 1.70 -7.33
CA GLN A 23 8.14 1.13 -8.22
C GLN A 23 6.93 2.06 -8.38
N VAL A 24 6.50 2.69 -7.29
CA VAL A 24 5.41 3.69 -7.34
C VAL A 24 5.82 4.86 -8.21
N LYS A 25 7.02 5.40 -8.02
CA LYS A 25 7.55 6.49 -8.83
C LYS A 25 7.62 6.12 -10.32
N ALA A 26 8.11 4.93 -10.62
CA ALA A 26 8.20 4.45 -12.00
C ALA A 26 6.82 4.32 -12.66
N THR A 27 5.82 3.88 -11.89
CA THR A 27 4.45 3.71 -12.36
C THR A 27 3.75 5.05 -12.57
N LEU A 28 3.88 5.96 -11.62
CA LEU A 28 3.19 7.26 -11.64
C LEU A 28 3.91 8.32 -12.47
N GLY A 29 5.24 8.26 -12.53
CA GLY A 29 6.06 9.27 -13.17
C GLY A 29 6.41 10.46 -12.29
N PHE A 30 6.07 10.43 -11.00
CA PHE A 30 6.42 11.48 -10.04
C PHE A 30 6.60 10.88 -8.65
N ASP A 31 7.28 11.62 -7.76
CA ASP A 31 7.52 11.20 -6.38
C ASP A 31 6.29 11.43 -5.52
N VAL A 32 5.97 10.42 -4.69
CA VAL A 32 4.90 10.50 -3.68
C VAL A 32 5.47 10.04 -2.35
N PRO A 33 5.35 10.84 -1.27
CA PRO A 33 5.73 10.38 0.07
C PRO A 33 4.94 9.14 0.46
N ILE A 34 5.64 8.14 0.99
CA ILE A 34 5.06 6.85 1.40
C ILE A 34 5.44 6.59 2.84
N GLU A 35 4.43 6.34 3.68
CA GLU A 35 4.61 5.92 5.06
C GLU A 35 4.01 4.54 5.25
N ILE A 36 4.82 3.59 5.72
CA ILE A 36 4.39 2.23 6.05
C ILE A 36 4.78 1.95 7.49
N ASP A 37 3.79 1.54 8.30
CA ASP A 37 4.01 1.22 9.71
C ASP A 37 4.58 -0.20 9.86
N TRP A 38 5.86 -0.36 9.51
CA TRP A 38 6.55 -1.64 9.59
C TRP A 38 6.57 -2.20 11.02
N ASP A 39 6.65 -1.32 12.03
CA ASP A 39 6.61 -1.74 13.43
C ASP A 39 5.29 -2.43 13.77
N GLY A 40 4.18 -1.87 13.33
CA GLY A 40 2.86 -2.48 13.53
C GLY A 40 2.73 -3.84 12.87
N PHE A 41 3.25 -3.98 11.63
CA PHE A 41 3.21 -5.27 10.93
C PHE A 41 4.16 -6.31 11.54
N SER A 42 5.27 -5.89 12.14
CA SER A 42 6.30 -6.79 12.66
C SER A 42 5.82 -7.69 13.80
N GLU A 43 4.74 -7.32 14.47
CA GLU A 43 4.23 -8.05 15.63
C GLU A 43 3.39 -9.27 15.27
N ASN A 44 3.10 -9.46 13.98
CA ASN A 44 2.26 -10.55 13.50
C ASN A 44 2.97 -11.32 12.39
N LEU A 45 3.21 -12.63 12.61
CA LEU A 45 3.92 -13.48 11.64
C LEU A 45 3.23 -13.55 10.28
N ASP A 46 1.90 -13.56 10.27
CA ASP A 46 1.15 -13.61 9.00
C ASP A 46 1.33 -12.31 8.21
N ASP A 47 1.29 -11.16 8.89
CA ASP A 47 1.55 -9.87 8.24
C ASP A 47 2.97 -9.84 7.67
N VAL A 48 3.95 -10.31 8.44
CA VAL A 48 5.35 -10.40 7.99
C VAL A 48 5.48 -11.25 6.73
N GLN A 49 4.75 -12.36 6.69
CA GLN A 49 4.82 -13.31 5.58
C GLN A 49 4.14 -12.76 4.30
N TYR A 50 3.00 -12.11 4.43
CA TYR A 50 2.15 -11.77 3.30
C TYR A 50 2.20 -10.31 2.85
N ILE A 51 2.82 -9.40 3.63
CA ILE A 51 2.85 -7.97 3.26
C ILE A 51 3.50 -7.70 1.90
N THR A 52 4.47 -8.52 1.50
CA THR A 52 5.12 -8.41 0.19
C THR A 52 4.63 -9.45 -0.80
N HIS A 53 3.62 -10.24 -0.43
CA HIS A 53 3.09 -11.29 -1.30
C HIS A 53 2.39 -10.70 -2.52
N GLU A 54 2.67 -11.28 -3.67
CA GLU A 54 2.16 -10.82 -4.96
C GLU A 54 0.62 -10.72 -5.01
N SER A 55 -0.08 -11.68 -4.41
CA SER A 55 -1.54 -11.74 -4.45
C SER A 55 -2.23 -10.99 -3.31
N TYR A 56 -1.57 -10.84 -2.16
CA TYR A 56 -2.23 -10.32 -0.94
C TYR A 56 -1.64 -9.02 -0.43
N GLY A 57 -0.39 -8.70 -0.77
CA GLY A 57 0.38 -7.63 -0.16
C GLY A 57 0.43 -6.32 -0.95
N LEU A 58 1.49 -5.58 -0.72
CA LEU A 58 1.75 -4.28 -1.34
C LEU A 58 1.63 -4.25 -2.87
N PRO A 59 1.98 -5.31 -3.61
CA PRO A 59 1.85 -5.30 -5.07
C PRO A 59 0.44 -5.02 -5.60
N ASN A 60 -0.61 -5.24 -4.79
CA ASN A 60 -1.98 -4.87 -5.18
C ASN A 60 -2.13 -3.37 -5.46
N LEU A 61 -1.50 -2.54 -4.64
CA LEU A 61 -1.55 -1.09 -4.85
C LEU A 61 -0.81 -0.68 -6.12
N LEU A 62 0.34 -1.29 -6.39
CA LEU A 62 1.08 -1.05 -7.64
C LEU A 62 0.24 -1.42 -8.86
N LYS A 63 -0.46 -2.55 -8.80
CA LYS A 63 -1.33 -3.02 -9.87
C LYS A 63 -2.49 -2.04 -10.12
N ALA A 64 -3.12 -1.54 -9.05
CA ALA A 64 -4.18 -0.55 -9.15
C ALA A 64 -3.68 0.76 -9.79
N LEU A 65 -2.55 1.27 -9.32
CA LEU A 65 -1.94 2.48 -9.88
C LEU A 65 -1.53 2.29 -11.34
N SER A 66 -0.98 1.14 -11.68
CA SER A 66 -0.59 0.79 -13.04
C SER A 66 -1.78 0.80 -14.00
N THR A 67 -2.91 0.30 -13.55
CA THR A 67 -4.14 0.28 -14.37
C THR A 67 -4.68 1.70 -14.60
N ILE A 68 -4.65 2.55 -13.58
CA ILE A 68 -5.11 3.94 -13.70
C ILE A 68 -4.21 4.74 -14.65
N THR A 69 -2.91 4.48 -14.64
CA THR A 69 -1.94 5.23 -15.44
C THR A 69 -1.69 4.63 -16.83
N VAL A 70 -2.57 3.74 -17.28
CA VAL A 70 -2.46 3.11 -18.60
C VAL A 70 -2.61 4.11 -19.75
N ASP A 71 -3.29 5.23 -19.53
CA ASP A 71 -3.48 6.29 -20.50
C ASP A 71 -3.14 7.67 -19.91
N ASP A 72 -3.05 8.69 -20.78
CA ASP A 72 -2.69 10.04 -20.36
C ASP A 72 -3.75 10.69 -19.47
N LEU A 73 -5.01 10.38 -19.68
CA LEU A 73 -6.10 10.90 -18.85
C LEU A 73 -5.95 10.45 -17.40
N GLY A 74 -5.69 9.17 -17.18
CA GLY A 74 -5.46 8.62 -15.84
C GLY A 74 -4.18 9.17 -15.20
N LYS A 75 -3.10 9.28 -15.96
CA LYS A 75 -1.84 9.86 -15.47
C LYS A 75 -2.01 11.29 -14.99
N GLU A 76 -2.68 12.12 -15.75
CA GLU A 76 -2.91 13.52 -15.40
C GLU A 76 -3.84 13.64 -14.19
N ALA A 77 -4.89 12.81 -14.13
CA ALA A 77 -5.82 12.82 -13.01
C ALA A 77 -5.14 12.48 -11.69
N ILE A 78 -4.34 11.39 -11.66
CA ILE A 78 -3.65 10.97 -10.44
C ILE A 78 -2.55 11.95 -10.03
N LYS A 79 -1.83 12.52 -11.01
CA LYS A 79 -0.78 13.50 -10.77
C LYS A 79 -1.32 14.76 -10.09
N GLY A 80 -2.52 15.19 -10.47
CA GLY A 80 -3.14 16.38 -9.91
C GLY A 80 -3.80 16.13 -8.53
N ALA A 81 -4.00 14.88 -8.15
CA ALA A 81 -4.79 14.54 -6.97
C ALA A 81 -3.99 13.85 -5.86
N LEU A 82 -3.03 13.00 -6.19
CA LEU A 82 -2.33 12.18 -5.19
C LEU A 82 -1.16 12.93 -4.56
N GLU A 83 -1.18 13.06 -3.24
CA GLU A 83 -0.15 13.75 -2.47
C GLU A 83 0.65 12.84 -1.55
N LYS A 84 0.04 11.76 -1.04
CA LYS A 84 0.67 10.90 -0.03
C LYS A 84 0.03 9.52 0.02
N ILE A 85 0.83 8.52 0.39
CA ILE A 85 0.36 7.15 0.64
C ILE A 85 0.71 6.75 2.07
N VAL A 86 -0.28 6.31 2.85
CA VAL A 86 -0.10 5.85 4.23
C VAL A 86 -0.66 4.43 4.35
N ILE A 87 0.16 3.50 4.81
CA ILE A 87 -0.22 2.10 4.98
C ILE A 87 0.05 1.69 6.42
N THR A 88 -1.00 1.29 7.12
CA THR A 88 -0.94 0.87 8.53
C THR A 88 -1.60 -0.50 8.70
N ARG A 89 -1.27 -1.19 9.79
CA ARG A 89 -1.86 -2.47 10.10
C ARG A 89 -3.27 -2.30 10.66
N ALA A 90 -4.18 -3.19 10.25
CA ALA A 90 -5.54 -3.25 10.76
C ALA A 90 -5.94 -4.69 11.06
N LYS A 91 -6.97 -4.86 11.88
CA LYS A 91 -7.67 -6.15 12.05
C LYS A 91 -8.56 -6.38 10.83
N PRO A 92 -8.98 -7.65 10.55
CA PRO A 92 -9.82 -7.92 9.38
C PRO A 92 -11.06 -7.04 9.27
N ASP A 93 -11.76 -6.79 10.39
CA ASP A 93 -12.98 -6.00 10.40
C ASP A 93 -12.76 -4.50 10.23
N ASP A 94 -11.53 -4.05 10.47
CA ASP A 94 -11.15 -2.63 10.38
C ASP A 94 -10.39 -2.30 9.09
N ALA A 95 -10.12 -3.30 8.27
CA ALA A 95 -9.38 -3.10 7.02
C ALA A 95 -10.20 -2.23 6.06
N VAL A 96 -9.55 -1.18 5.56
CA VAL A 96 -10.19 -0.23 4.65
C VAL A 96 -9.16 0.47 3.77
N PHE A 97 -9.58 0.81 2.56
CA PHE A 97 -8.79 1.58 1.61
C PHE A 97 -9.58 2.83 1.27
N THR A 98 -8.99 4.00 1.53
CA THR A 98 -9.64 5.29 1.24
C THR A 98 -8.69 6.18 0.44
N PHE A 99 -9.28 7.08 -0.33
CA PHE A 99 -8.55 8.15 -1.02
C PHE A 99 -9.31 9.45 -0.80
N GLU A 100 -8.81 10.26 0.12
CA GLU A 100 -9.45 11.51 0.54
C GLU A 100 -8.40 12.61 0.71
N ALA A 101 -8.71 13.82 0.24
CA ALA A 101 -7.85 14.99 0.39
C ALA A 101 -6.40 14.74 -0.12
N GLY A 102 -6.26 13.99 -1.20
CA GLY A 102 -4.96 13.67 -1.79
C GLY A 102 -4.22 12.53 -1.11
N VAL A 103 -4.76 11.92 -0.07
CA VAL A 103 -4.09 10.87 0.70
C VAL A 103 -4.74 9.51 0.47
N ILE A 104 -3.94 8.55 0.00
CA ILE A 104 -4.32 7.14 0.03
C ILE A 104 -4.02 6.63 1.44
N THR A 105 -5.06 6.15 2.14
CA THR A 105 -4.92 5.51 3.44
C THR A 105 -5.37 4.06 3.31
N TRP A 106 -4.43 3.16 3.47
CA TRP A 106 -4.69 1.73 3.44
C TRP A 106 -4.46 1.16 4.84
N LYS A 107 -5.56 0.88 5.54
CA LYS A 107 -5.54 0.13 6.79
C LYS A 107 -5.58 -1.34 6.40
N ALA A 108 -4.41 -1.98 6.41
CA ALA A 108 -4.20 -3.24 5.72
C ALA A 108 -4.17 -4.42 6.67
N TYR A 109 -4.78 -5.51 6.22
CA TYR A 109 -4.74 -6.81 6.87
C TYR A 109 -4.08 -7.82 5.95
N PHE A 110 -3.00 -8.46 6.41
CA PHE A 110 -2.27 -9.48 5.67
C PHE A 110 -2.22 -10.80 6.43
N GLY A 111 -3.13 -11.03 7.38
CA GLY A 111 -3.14 -12.23 8.21
C GLY A 111 -3.75 -13.46 7.53
N SER A 112 -4.08 -14.47 8.32
CA SER A 112 -4.56 -15.78 7.84
C SER A 112 -6.07 -15.87 7.62
N SER A 113 -6.85 -14.83 7.98
CA SER A 113 -8.29 -14.81 7.75
C SER A 113 -8.61 -14.69 6.25
N SER A 114 -9.72 -15.28 5.82
CA SER A 114 -10.21 -15.12 4.45
C SER A 114 -10.91 -13.78 4.20
N THR A 115 -11.10 -12.98 5.25
CA THR A 115 -11.73 -11.65 5.17
C THR A 115 -10.70 -10.55 5.47
N GLY A 116 -11.00 -9.32 5.08
CA GLY A 116 -10.16 -8.16 5.37
C GLY A 116 -9.12 -7.83 4.31
N TYR A 117 -8.88 -8.70 3.34
CA TYR A 117 -8.01 -8.39 2.21
C TYR A 117 -8.67 -7.40 1.26
N ILE A 118 -7.87 -6.45 0.78
CA ILE A 118 -8.31 -5.48 -0.23
C ILE A 118 -7.43 -5.69 -1.46
N TYR A 119 -8.05 -6.03 -2.57
CA TYR A 119 -7.36 -6.36 -3.81
C TYR A 119 -7.28 -5.18 -4.78
N ALA A 120 -6.45 -5.32 -5.78
CA ALA A 120 -6.16 -4.26 -6.75
C ALA A 120 -7.40 -3.68 -7.43
N ASP A 121 -8.36 -4.51 -7.79
CA ASP A 121 -9.60 -4.07 -8.45
C ASP A 121 -10.46 -3.16 -7.55
N ALA A 122 -10.55 -3.49 -6.26
CA ALA A 122 -11.27 -2.65 -5.29
C ALA A 122 -10.54 -1.33 -5.07
N MET A 123 -9.22 -1.34 -4.99
CA MET A 123 -8.40 -0.14 -4.87
C MET A 123 -8.57 0.77 -6.09
N GLN A 124 -8.50 0.21 -7.27
CA GLN A 124 -8.69 0.91 -8.53
C GLN A 124 -10.05 1.63 -8.57
N LYS A 125 -11.10 0.92 -8.20
CA LYS A 125 -12.46 1.46 -8.18
C LYS A 125 -12.57 2.65 -7.23
N LYS A 126 -12.00 2.54 -6.02
CA LYS A 126 -11.98 3.62 -5.05
C LYS A 126 -11.23 4.84 -5.55
N LEU A 127 -10.08 4.65 -6.17
CA LEU A 127 -9.29 5.73 -6.75
C LEU A 127 -10.03 6.43 -7.89
N GLU A 128 -10.58 5.67 -8.81
CA GLU A 128 -11.31 6.22 -9.97
C GLU A 128 -12.53 7.02 -9.58
N GLN A 129 -13.22 6.66 -8.50
CA GLN A 129 -14.38 7.41 -7.99
C GLN A 129 -14.00 8.81 -7.53
N SER A 130 -12.75 9.03 -7.12
CA SER A 130 -12.26 10.30 -6.61
C SER A 130 -11.45 11.10 -7.64
N LEU A 131 -11.17 10.51 -8.77
CA LEU A 131 -10.48 11.14 -9.88
C LEU A 131 -11.46 11.61 -10.94
#